data_07d3137e4de14a61c86f3d0509356d1d
#
_entry.id   07d3137e4de14a61c86f3d0509356d1d
#
_cell.length_a   1.000
_cell.length_b   1.000
_cell.length_c   1.000
_cell.angle_alpha   90.00
_cell.angle_beta   90.00
_cell.angle_gamma   90.00
#
_symmetry.space_group_name_H-M   'P 1'
#
loop_
_entity.id
_entity.type
_entity.pdbx_description
1 polymer ?
#
loop_
_entity_poly.entity_id
_entity_poly.type
_entity_poly.pdbx_seq_one_letter_code
_entity_poly.pdbx_strand_id
1 'polypeptide(L)'
;MKKRVLALFCAMLFVLAGCGQTATQSDAQEPAQQQAAEPAAEPETAPQQETVEAAYEDGVVLRVASLKGPTSMGLASLMTDENEHYQFEMHTAADEIVPLLVKGEIDGALIPANLAATLYKKTEGKIAVLNINTLGVLEVVAPASEQIGDLTALKGKTVYMTGKGTTPESALRYLIEKSGMQWEDLKVEFKSEATEVVAALKGDPTACAVLPQPFATVATQQLDNMSIQLSLTELWSQLSDDDSQLVTGVTVVRKAFAEEHPAALTQFQHDAAASVEYVNTHPAEAAALIEQLDIVKAGIAKLAIPRCNLVSMTGTEMQTALNGYLNALYDFSPELVGGELPDADFYLV
;
A
#
# COMPACT_ATOMS: atom_id res chain seq x y z
N MET A 1 49.17 19.69 17.51
CA MET A 1 50.21 18.76 17.94
C MET A 1 49.68 17.38 17.67
N LYS A 2 50.14 16.70 16.62
CA LYS A 2 51.03 15.51 16.58
C LYS A 2 50.36 14.34 17.38
N LYS A 3 50.10 13.14 16.82
CA LYS A 3 50.82 12.31 15.87
C LYS A 3 49.93 11.23 15.27
N ARG A 4 50.08 10.99 14.02
CA ARG A 4 50.03 9.84 13.15
C ARG A 4 50.82 8.61 13.67
N VAL A 5 50.35 7.38 13.38
CA VAL A 5 51.12 6.16 13.03
C VAL A 5 50.04 5.21 12.44
N LEU A 6 49.97 4.79 11.27
CA LEU A 6 50.67 4.21 10.11
C LEU A 6 51.38 2.85 10.38
N ALA A 7 51.15 1.96 9.45
CA ALA A 7 51.89 0.73 9.08
C ALA A 7 51.23 -0.60 9.48
N LEU A 8 51.32 -1.72 8.78
CA LEU A 8 51.84 -2.07 7.45
C LEU A 8 51.41 -3.52 7.13
N PHE A 9 51.09 -3.79 5.89
CA PHE A 9 51.30 -4.99 5.07
C PHE A 9 51.87 -6.30 5.74
N CYS A 10 51.26 -7.45 5.38
CA CYS A 10 52.02 -8.57 4.83
C CYS A 10 51.15 -9.53 4.01
N ALA A 11 51.41 -9.59 2.73
CA ALA A 11 50.98 -10.63 1.81
C ALA A 11 52.00 -11.78 1.85
N MET A 12 51.54 -13.02 1.70
CA MET A 12 52.42 -14.11 1.27
C MET A 12 51.65 -15.14 0.44
N LEU A 13 51.98 -15.14 -0.84
CA LEU A 13 51.74 -16.20 -1.81
C LEU A 13 52.69 -17.36 -1.53
N PHE A 14 52.24 -18.62 -1.70
CA PHE A 14 53.12 -19.70 -2.18
C PHE A 14 52.36 -20.63 -3.13
N VAL A 15 52.92 -20.77 -4.32
CA VAL A 15 52.60 -21.70 -5.41
C VAL A 15 53.65 -22.80 -5.40
N LEU A 16 53.29 -24.01 -5.88
CA LEU A 16 54.01 -25.01 -6.64
C LEU A 16 53.61 -26.41 -6.19
N ALA A 17 52.92 -27.22 -6.98
CA ALA A 17 53.28 -28.05 -8.12
C ALA A 17 54.24 -29.21 -7.79
N GLY A 18 53.82 -30.43 -8.09
CA GLY A 18 54.69 -31.61 -8.10
C GLY A 18 53.95 -32.91 -8.47
N CYS A 19 54.10 -33.37 -9.69
CA CYS A 19 53.73 -34.69 -10.23
C CYS A 19 54.60 -35.82 -9.65
N GLY A 20 54.08 -37.08 -9.73
CA GLY A 20 54.93 -38.26 -9.66
C GLY A 20 54.18 -39.58 -9.52
N GLN A 21 54.22 -40.37 -10.57
CA GLN A 21 53.71 -41.73 -10.78
C GLN A 21 54.34 -42.81 -9.91
N THR A 22 53.68 -43.90 -9.63
CA THR A 22 53.72 -45.26 -10.20
C THR A 22 53.41 -46.35 -9.17
N ALA A 23 52.45 -47.15 -9.49
CA ALA A 23 52.26 -48.61 -9.47
C ALA A 23 52.91 -49.48 -8.37
N THR A 24 52.17 -50.38 -7.75
CA THR A 24 51.99 -51.80 -8.08
C THR A 24 51.19 -52.56 -7.00
N GLN A 25 50.26 -53.34 -7.51
CA GLN A 25 49.59 -54.59 -7.06
C GLN A 25 49.95 -55.21 -5.69
N SER A 26 48.91 -55.67 -4.94
CA SER A 26 48.60 -57.08 -4.74
C SER A 26 47.40 -57.31 -3.81
N ASP A 27 46.48 -58.13 -4.32
CA ASP A 27 45.47 -59.00 -3.72
C ASP A 27 45.24 -59.04 -2.19
N ALA A 28 43.97 -58.93 -1.80
CA ALA A 28 43.22 -59.95 -1.02
C ALA A 28 41.71 -59.59 -0.95
N GLN A 29 40.90 -60.50 -1.48
CA GLN A 29 39.44 -60.54 -1.37
C GLN A 29 39.00 -60.92 0.04
N GLU A 30 37.94 -60.27 0.56
CA GLU A 30 36.85 -60.91 1.29
C GLU A 30 35.60 -59.98 1.38
N PRO A 31 34.38 -60.52 1.58
CA PRO A 31 33.23 -60.11 0.80
C PRO A 31 32.36 -59.01 1.43
N ALA A 32 31.84 -58.13 0.62
CA ALA A 32 30.88 -57.09 0.94
C ALA A 32 29.50 -57.67 1.34
N GLN A 33 29.02 -57.36 2.51
CA GLN A 33 27.60 -57.42 2.89
C GLN A 33 26.79 -56.37 2.10
N GLN A 34 25.84 -56.83 1.31
CA GLN A 34 24.82 -55.99 0.71
C GLN A 34 23.93 -55.42 1.82
N GLN A 35 24.04 -54.10 2.05
CA GLN A 35 23.00 -53.33 2.70
C GLN A 35 21.99 -52.93 1.62
N ALA A 36 20.76 -53.37 1.84
CA ALA A 36 19.64 -53.01 1.01
C ALA A 36 19.40 -51.49 1.09
N ALA A 37 19.39 -50.84 -0.07
CA ALA A 37 19.00 -49.46 -0.20
C ALA A 37 17.49 -49.33 0.07
N GLU A 38 17.11 -48.54 1.05
CA GLU A 38 15.76 -48.02 1.24
C GLU A 38 15.37 -47.21 0.00
N PRO A 39 14.15 -47.33 -0.53
CA PRO A 39 13.72 -46.49 -1.64
C PRO A 39 13.62 -45.04 -1.20
N ALA A 40 14.33 -44.15 -1.87
CA ALA A 40 14.20 -42.72 -1.71
C ALA A 40 12.75 -42.32 -1.93
N ALA A 41 12.17 -41.61 -0.93
CA ALA A 41 10.86 -41.00 -1.07
C ALA A 41 10.90 -40.01 -2.25
N GLU A 42 9.97 -40.18 -3.17
CA GLU A 42 9.70 -39.20 -4.21
C GLU A 42 9.38 -37.85 -3.54
N PRO A 43 9.89 -36.72 -4.09
CA PRO A 43 9.51 -35.41 -3.58
C PRO A 43 8.01 -35.22 -3.81
N GLU A 44 7.25 -35.05 -2.74
CA GLU A 44 5.87 -34.59 -2.77
C GLU A 44 5.82 -33.30 -3.61
N THR A 45 5.21 -33.40 -4.77
CA THR A 45 4.91 -32.26 -5.64
C THR A 45 3.98 -31.35 -4.85
N ALA A 46 4.45 -30.16 -4.49
CA ALA A 46 3.58 -29.10 -3.96
C ALA A 46 2.40 -28.91 -4.94
N PRO A 47 1.19 -28.69 -4.45
CA PRO A 47 0.04 -28.47 -5.30
C PRO A 47 0.33 -27.29 -6.24
N GLN A 48 0.33 -27.56 -7.53
CA GLN A 48 0.39 -26.51 -8.55
C GLN A 48 -0.92 -25.73 -8.42
N GLN A 49 -0.84 -24.48 -7.97
CA GLN A 49 -1.95 -23.56 -8.12
C GLN A 49 -2.24 -23.44 -9.61
N GLU A 50 -3.43 -23.87 -10.02
CA GLU A 50 -3.91 -23.63 -11.38
C GLU A 50 -4.00 -22.12 -11.56
N THR A 51 -3.18 -21.58 -12.45
CA THR A 51 -3.25 -20.16 -12.83
C THR A 51 -4.54 -19.96 -13.62
N VAL A 52 -5.48 -19.19 -13.05
CA VAL A 52 -6.70 -18.80 -13.76
C VAL A 52 -6.30 -17.85 -14.87
N GLU A 53 -6.66 -18.19 -16.12
CA GLU A 53 -6.42 -17.34 -17.28
C GLU A 53 -7.37 -16.13 -17.23
N ALA A 54 -6.84 -14.93 -17.43
CA ALA A 54 -7.62 -13.71 -17.49
C ALA A 54 -8.52 -13.70 -18.71
N ALA A 55 -9.82 -13.44 -18.53
CA ALA A 55 -10.76 -13.34 -19.62
C ALA A 55 -11.97 -12.49 -19.25
N TYR A 56 -12.51 -11.74 -20.22
CA TYR A 56 -13.84 -11.19 -20.12
C TYR A 56 -14.87 -12.31 -20.24
N GLU A 57 -15.78 -12.38 -19.29
CA GLU A 57 -16.86 -13.36 -19.28
C GLU A 57 -18.14 -12.71 -19.84
N ASP A 58 -18.76 -13.35 -20.85
CA ASP A 58 -19.97 -12.85 -21.50
C ASP A 58 -21.13 -12.67 -20.51
N GLY A 59 -21.66 -11.45 -20.42
CA GLY A 59 -22.80 -11.12 -19.55
C GLY A 59 -22.40 -10.90 -18.08
N VAL A 60 -21.13 -10.97 -17.74
CA VAL A 60 -20.61 -10.65 -16.39
C VAL A 60 -20.18 -9.18 -16.36
N VAL A 61 -20.68 -8.45 -15.38
CA VAL A 61 -20.32 -7.06 -15.10
C VAL A 61 -19.82 -6.97 -13.67
N LEU A 62 -18.56 -6.59 -13.50
CA LEU A 62 -17.99 -6.31 -12.19
C LEU A 62 -18.37 -4.87 -11.78
N ARG A 63 -19.16 -4.74 -10.71
CA ARG A 63 -19.60 -3.45 -10.15
C ARG A 63 -18.63 -3.02 -9.07
N VAL A 64 -17.97 -1.88 -9.24
CA VAL A 64 -16.89 -1.39 -8.37
C VAL A 64 -17.21 0.01 -7.86
N ALA A 65 -17.23 0.18 -6.55
CA ALA A 65 -17.27 1.50 -5.94
C ALA A 65 -15.87 1.97 -5.53
N SER A 66 -15.61 3.26 -5.64
CA SER A 66 -14.33 3.85 -5.25
C SER A 66 -14.50 5.17 -4.50
N LEU A 67 -13.47 5.57 -3.75
CA LEU A 67 -13.44 6.86 -3.09
C LEU A 67 -12.86 7.94 -4.01
N LYS A 68 -13.50 9.12 -4.03
CA LYS A 68 -13.00 10.31 -4.71
C LYS A 68 -11.65 10.73 -4.12
N GLY A 69 -10.58 10.51 -4.87
CA GLY A 69 -9.22 10.78 -4.41
C GLY A 69 -8.19 9.85 -5.04
N PRO A 70 -7.05 9.59 -4.36
CA PRO A 70 -5.96 8.81 -4.94
C PRO A 70 -6.37 7.38 -5.31
N THR A 71 -7.25 6.73 -4.55
CA THR A 71 -7.74 5.37 -4.85
C THR A 71 -8.45 5.27 -6.20
N SER A 72 -9.16 6.32 -6.63
CA SER A 72 -9.79 6.37 -7.96
C SER A 72 -8.83 6.83 -9.05
N MET A 73 -7.81 7.64 -8.71
CA MET A 73 -6.90 8.20 -9.71
C MET A 73 -6.12 7.12 -10.46
N GLY A 74 -5.73 6.03 -9.79
CA GLY A 74 -5.05 4.90 -10.43
C GLY A 74 -5.89 4.19 -11.49
N LEU A 75 -7.21 4.22 -11.35
CA LEU A 75 -8.15 3.62 -12.30
C LEU A 75 -8.67 4.60 -13.34
N ALA A 76 -8.14 5.84 -13.44
CA ALA A 76 -8.72 6.88 -14.28
C ALA A 76 -8.82 6.49 -15.76
N SER A 77 -7.85 5.78 -16.30
CA SER A 77 -7.89 5.29 -17.67
C SER A 77 -8.99 4.23 -17.84
N LEU A 78 -9.08 3.28 -16.91
CA LEU A 78 -10.08 2.21 -16.96
C LEU A 78 -11.51 2.74 -16.74
N MET A 79 -11.69 3.71 -15.83
CA MET A 79 -12.99 4.30 -15.51
C MET A 79 -13.54 5.19 -16.63
N THR A 80 -12.68 5.69 -17.51
CA THR A 80 -13.09 6.55 -18.65
C THR A 80 -13.18 5.78 -19.96
N ASP A 81 -12.78 4.51 -19.96
CA ASP A 81 -12.96 3.62 -21.11
C ASP A 81 -14.41 3.08 -21.17
N GLU A 82 -14.96 2.95 -22.37
CA GLU A 82 -16.28 2.37 -22.59
C GLU A 82 -16.18 0.84 -22.59
N ASN A 83 -15.92 0.25 -21.40
CA ASN A 83 -15.83 -1.19 -21.22
C ASN A 83 -17.11 -1.73 -20.56
N GLU A 84 -17.87 -2.56 -21.31
CA GLU A 84 -19.16 -3.12 -20.86
C GLU A 84 -19.04 -4.15 -19.71
N HIS A 85 -17.82 -4.63 -19.41
CA HIS A 85 -17.56 -5.58 -18.32
C HIS A 85 -17.38 -4.92 -16.96
N TYR A 86 -17.34 -3.57 -16.90
CA TYR A 86 -17.17 -2.84 -15.64
C TYR A 86 -18.26 -1.77 -15.49
N GLN A 87 -18.71 -1.65 -14.25
CA GLN A 87 -19.54 -0.53 -13.83
C GLN A 87 -18.88 0.13 -12.61
N PHE A 88 -18.50 1.40 -12.77
CA PHE A 88 -17.87 2.17 -11.71
C PHE A 88 -18.82 3.19 -11.12
N GLU A 89 -18.77 3.34 -9.79
CA GLU A 89 -19.38 4.45 -9.07
C GLU A 89 -18.35 5.05 -8.09
N MET A 90 -18.42 6.38 -7.92
CA MET A 90 -17.46 7.09 -7.07
C MET A 90 -18.21 7.83 -5.96
N HIS A 91 -17.72 7.67 -4.72
CA HIS A 91 -18.29 8.22 -3.50
C HIS A 91 -17.31 9.16 -2.81
N THR A 92 -17.82 10.01 -1.91
CA THR A 92 -16.98 10.93 -1.13
C THR A 92 -16.55 10.36 0.22
N ALA A 93 -17.28 9.37 0.74
CA ALA A 93 -17.04 8.75 2.04
C ALA A 93 -17.18 7.23 2.01
N ALA A 94 -16.36 6.53 2.78
CA ALA A 94 -16.35 5.06 2.82
C ALA A 94 -17.61 4.45 3.44
N ASP A 95 -18.31 5.19 4.30
CA ASP A 95 -19.59 4.78 4.89
C ASP A 95 -20.76 4.72 3.89
N GLU A 96 -20.62 5.39 2.74
CA GLU A 96 -21.53 5.24 1.60
C GLU A 96 -21.31 3.91 0.86
N ILE A 97 -20.04 3.45 0.76
CA ILE A 97 -19.65 2.24 0.00
C ILE A 97 -19.92 0.96 0.80
N VAL A 98 -19.59 0.94 2.10
CA VAL A 98 -19.67 -0.27 2.93
C VAL A 98 -21.05 -0.95 2.88
N PRO A 99 -22.19 -0.23 2.99
CA PRO A 99 -23.51 -0.87 2.90
C PRO A 99 -23.78 -1.53 1.55
N LEU A 100 -23.30 -0.93 0.44
CA LEU A 100 -23.49 -1.46 -0.93
C LEU A 100 -22.76 -2.80 -1.07
N LEU A 101 -21.50 -2.88 -0.59
CA LEU A 101 -20.70 -4.10 -0.64
C LEU A 101 -21.31 -5.21 0.23
N VAL A 102 -21.75 -4.88 1.44
CA VAL A 102 -22.37 -5.86 2.37
C VAL A 102 -23.68 -6.42 1.83
N LYS A 103 -24.50 -5.60 1.15
CA LYS A 103 -25.76 -6.03 0.54
C LYS A 103 -25.56 -6.76 -0.80
N GLY A 104 -24.35 -6.73 -1.39
CA GLY A 104 -24.07 -7.29 -2.70
C GLY A 104 -24.62 -6.42 -3.86
N GLU A 105 -24.86 -5.13 -3.61
CA GLU A 105 -25.24 -4.15 -4.64
C GLU A 105 -24.04 -3.81 -5.53
N ILE A 106 -22.80 -3.95 -4.98
CA ILE A 106 -21.52 -3.92 -5.69
C ILE A 106 -20.71 -5.19 -5.40
N ASP A 107 -19.74 -5.49 -6.26
CA ASP A 107 -18.92 -6.70 -6.18
C ASP A 107 -17.52 -6.42 -5.66
N GLY A 108 -17.00 -5.21 -5.92
CA GLY A 108 -15.71 -4.74 -5.45
C GLY A 108 -15.75 -3.32 -4.92
N ALA A 109 -14.77 -2.96 -4.10
CA ALA A 109 -14.66 -1.61 -3.56
C ALA A 109 -13.20 -1.21 -3.29
N LEU A 110 -12.86 0.05 -3.60
CA LEU A 110 -11.57 0.65 -3.24
C LEU A 110 -11.76 1.44 -1.94
N ILE A 111 -11.23 0.93 -0.84
CA ILE A 111 -11.45 1.45 0.52
C ILE A 111 -10.15 1.56 1.31
N PRO A 112 -10.12 2.33 2.44
CA PRO A 112 -8.96 2.37 3.33
C PRO A 112 -8.57 0.99 3.86
N ALA A 113 -7.26 0.75 3.94
CA ALA A 113 -6.70 -0.55 4.29
C ALA A 113 -7.15 -1.06 5.69
N ASN A 114 -7.13 -0.20 6.71
CA ASN A 114 -7.58 -0.57 8.05
C ASN A 114 -9.10 -0.83 8.12
N LEU A 115 -9.88 -0.12 7.30
CA LEU A 115 -11.32 -0.37 7.18
C LEU A 115 -11.59 -1.72 6.54
N ALA A 116 -10.79 -2.14 5.56
CA ALA A 116 -10.91 -3.47 4.95
C ALA A 116 -10.75 -4.59 5.99
N ALA A 117 -9.76 -4.51 6.89
CA ALA A 117 -9.59 -5.46 7.99
C ALA A 117 -10.81 -5.47 8.94
N THR A 118 -11.29 -4.28 9.34
CA THR A 118 -12.50 -4.15 10.16
C THR A 118 -13.73 -4.73 9.48
N LEU A 119 -13.87 -4.52 8.17
CA LEU A 119 -15.01 -4.99 7.39
C LEU A 119 -14.95 -6.50 7.17
N TYR A 120 -13.76 -7.06 6.94
CA TYR A 120 -13.54 -8.51 6.88
C TYR A 120 -14.12 -9.21 8.10
N LYS A 121 -13.77 -8.73 9.30
CA LYS A 121 -14.34 -9.26 10.55
C LYS A 121 -15.85 -9.08 10.62
N LYS A 122 -16.38 -7.89 10.34
CA LYS A 122 -17.82 -7.60 10.41
C LYS A 122 -18.65 -8.41 9.43
N THR A 123 -18.06 -8.82 8.32
CA THR A 123 -18.71 -9.66 7.29
C THR A 123 -18.44 -11.14 7.49
N GLU A 124 -17.79 -11.54 8.59
CA GLU A 124 -17.43 -12.94 8.85
C GLU A 124 -16.63 -13.55 7.69
N GLY A 125 -15.66 -12.80 7.17
CA GLY A 125 -14.76 -13.27 6.12
C GLY A 125 -15.37 -13.29 4.70
N LYS A 126 -16.49 -12.60 4.43
CA LYS A 126 -17.16 -12.62 3.11
C LYS A 126 -16.52 -11.73 2.05
N ILE A 127 -15.52 -10.96 2.42
CA ILE A 127 -14.71 -10.15 1.48
C ILE A 127 -13.25 -10.60 1.53
N ALA A 128 -12.50 -10.29 0.49
CA ALA A 128 -11.05 -10.46 0.49
C ALA A 128 -10.37 -9.29 -0.23
N VAL A 129 -9.09 -9.05 0.08
CA VAL A 129 -8.28 -8.05 -0.59
C VAL A 129 -7.71 -8.61 -1.88
N LEU A 130 -7.96 -7.92 -2.98
CA LEU A 130 -7.52 -8.24 -4.33
C LEU A 130 -6.13 -7.65 -4.63
N ASN A 131 -5.94 -6.38 -4.28
CA ASN A 131 -4.67 -5.67 -4.43
C ASN A 131 -4.54 -4.50 -3.44
N ILE A 132 -3.31 -4.02 -3.24
CA ILE A 132 -3.05 -2.67 -2.75
C ILE A 132 -3.08 -1.75 -3.98
N ASN A 133 -3.93 -0.72 -3.95
CA ASN A 133 -4.07 0.25 -5.03
C ASN A 133 -3.36 1.58 -4.75
N THR A 134 -3.08 1.89 -3.49
CA THR A 134 -2.49 3.16 -3.07
C THR A 134 -1.66 2.96 -1.81
N LEU A 135 -0.37 3.25 -1.88
CA LEU A 135 0.50 3.32 -0.71
C LEU A 135 0.29 4.64 0.04
N GLY A 136 1.25 5.08 0.87
CA GLY A 136 1.11 6.30 1.64
C GLY A 136 1.01 7.55 0.75
N VAL A 137 0.04 8.43 1.05
CA VAL A 137 -0.25 9.66 0.30
C VAL A 137 -0.45 10.86 1.22
N LEU A 138 -0.19 10.68 2.52
CA LEU A 138 -0.47 11.70 3.52
C LEU A 138 0.72 12.65 3.67
N GLU A 139 0.43 13.93 3.61
CA GLU A 139 1.41 15.01 3.69
C GLU A 139 1.05 15.99 4.80
N VAL A 140 2.06 16.48 5.52
CA VAL A 140 1.90 17.63 6.43
C VAL A 140 2.04 18.91 5.63
N VAL A 141 0.97 19.68 5.55
CA VAL A 141 0.94 21.02 4.97
C VAL A 141 0.98 22.03 6.12
N ALA A 142 1.91 22.97 6.05
CA ALA A 142 2.10 23.97 7.09
C ALA A 142 2.49 25.34 6.47
N PRO A 143 2.44 26.45 7.27
CA PRO A 143 2.91 27.74 6.80
C PRO A 143 4.35 27.66 6.27
N ALA A 144 4.59 28.18 5.06
CA ALA A 144 5.90 28.12 4.41
C ALA A 144 6.99 28.89 5.19
N SER A 145 6.59 29.80 6.06
CA SER A 145 7.48 30.52 6.97
C SER A 145 7.95 29.70 8.17
N GLU A 146 7.29 28.59 8.45
CA GLU A 146 7.67 27.65 9.50
C GLU A 146 8.55 26.53 8.94
N GLN A 147 9.43 26.00 9.77
CA GLN A 147 10.25 24.84 9.42
C GLN A 147 9.76 23.65 10.26
N ILE A 148 8.93 22.82 9.66
CA ILE A 148 8.48 21.56 10.26
C ILE A 148 9.45 20.46 9.80
N GLY A 149 10.52 20.26 10.58
CA GLY A 149 11.53 19.25 10.27
C GLY A 149 11.17 17.83 10.71
N ASP A 150 10.28 17.72 11.70
CA ASP A 150 9.72 16.48 12.22
C ASP A 150 8.37 16.73 12.90
N LEU A 151 7.70 15.65 13.35
CA LEU A 151 6.37 15.73 13.96
C LEU A 151 6.35 16.49 15.31
N THR A 152 7.47 16.59 16.02
CA THR A 152 7.54 17.29 17.30
C THR A 152 7.29 18.80 17.15
N ALA A 153 7.57 19.35 15.97
CA ALA A 153 7.29 20.74 15.63
C ALA A 153 5.77 21.04 15.53
N LEU A 154 4.92 20.01 15.49
CA LEU A 154 3.46 20.17 15.51
C LEU A 154 2.88 20.33 16.92
N LYS A 155 3.69 20.19 17.98
CA LYS A 155 3.22 20.29 19.37
C LYS A 155 2.53 21.62 19.66
N GLY A 156 1.30 21.52 20.18
CA GLY A 156 0.47 22.67 20.51
C GLY A 156 -0.22 23.35 19.34
N LYS A 157 0.06 22.91 18.09
CA LYS A 157 -0.56 23.46 16.87
C LYS A 157 -1.94 22.88 16.63
N THR A 158 -2.77 23.65 15.95
CA THR A 158 -4.01 23.15 15.34
C THR A 158 -3.64 22.39 14.08
N VAL A 159 -4.13 21.14 13.96
CA VAL A 159 -3.92 20.27 12.82
C VAL A 159 -5.28 19.86 12.25
N TYR A 160 -5.61 20.38 11.08
CA TYR A 160 -6.81 19.97 10.35
C TYR A 160 -6.55 18.70 9.57
N MET A 161 -7.50 17.76 9.57
CA MET A 161 -7.42 16.53 8.78
C MET A 161 -8.79 15.91 8.51
N THR A 162 -8.82 14.91 7.64
CA THR A 162 -9.99 14.04 7.40
C THR A 162 -9.73 12.62 7.89
N GLY A 163 -10.69 11.74 7.72
CA GLY A 163 -10.50 10.29 7.89
C GLY A 163 -10.47 9.84 9.34
N LYS A 164 -11.33 10.40 10.19
CA LYS A 164 -11.53 9.93 11.57
C LYS A 164 -11.92 8.45 11.57
N GLY A 165 -11.21 7.63 12.35
CA GLY A 165 -11.41 6.18 12.43
C GLY A 165 -10.89 5.38 11.21
N THR A 166 -10.17 6.04 10.29
CA THR A 166 -9.61 5.39 9.10
C THR A 166 -8.10 5.63 9.00
N THR A 167 -7.46 5.15 7.92
CA THR A 167 -6.01 5.21 7.70
C THR A 167 -5.37 6.56 8.03
N PRO A 168 -5.91 7.75 7.65
CA PRO A 168 -5.27 9.02 7.99
C PRO A 168 -5.07 9.24 9.50
N GLU A 169 -6.10 8.99 10.31
CA GLU A 169 -5.97 9.13 11.77
C GLU A 169 -5.04 8.07 12.34
N SER A 170 -5.20 6.80 11.93
CA SER A 170 -4.41 5.69 12.44
C SER A 170 -2.92 5.87 12.19
N ALA A 171 -2.57 6.25 10.96
CA ALA A 171 -1.19 6.49 10.58
C ALA A 171 -0.57 7.66 11.36
N LEU A 172 -1.30 8.78 11.50
CA LEU A 172 -0.79 9.92 12.25
C LEU A 172 -0.62 9.59 13.75
N ARG A 173 -1.57 8.88 14.36
CA ARG A 173 -1.47 8.46 15.77
C ARG A 173 -0.24 7.60 16.01
N TYR A 174 -0.04 6.57 15.18
CA TYR A 174 1.12 5.69 15.23
C TYR A 174 2.42 6.50 15.15
N LEU A 175 2.55 7.38 14.17
CA LEU A 175 3.76 8.18 13.96
C LEU A 175 4.01 9.21 15.06
N ILE A 176 2.95 9.82 15.64
CA ILE A 176 3.05 10.74 16.78
C ILE A 176 3.64 9.98 17.98
N GLU A 177 3.14 8.79 18.31
CA GLU A 177 3.66 8.01 19.43
C GLU A 177 5.10 7.53 19.17
N LYS A 178 5.40 7.03 17.96
CA LYS A 178 6.77 6.66 17.58
C LYS A 178 7.76 7.84 17.64
N SER A 179 7.26 9.07 17.48
CA SER A 179 8.05 10.30 17.67
C SER A 179 8.21 10.70 19.14
N GLY A 180 7.73 9.89 20.11
CA GLY A 180 7.79 10.17 21.54
C GLY A 180 6.79 11.24 22.02
N MET A 181 5.78 11.53 21.23
CA MET A 181 4.70 12.47 21.54
C MET A 181 3.43 11.72 21.96
N GLN A 182 2.49 12.48 22.57
CA GLN A 182 1.14 12.02 22.83
C GLN A 182 0.17 12.66 21.85
N TRP A 183 -0.93 11.96 21.53
CA TRP A 183 -1.96 12.50 20.63
C TRP A 183 -2.49 13.87 21.08
N GLU A 184 -2.63 14.04 22.39
CA GLU A 184 -3.10 15.25 23.05
C GLU A 184 -2.12 16.43 22.97
N ASP A 185 -0.88 16.18 22.53
CA ASP A 185 0.08 17.24 22.23
C ASP A 185 -0.34 18.07 21.00
N LEU A 186 -1.23 17.54 20.15
CA LEU A 186 -1.80 18.23 19.00
C LEU A 186 -3.24 18.66 19.28
N LYS A 187 -3.67 19.74 18.61
CA LYS A 187 -5.08 20.14 18.58
C LYS A 187 -5.68 19.68 17.26
N VAL A 188 -6.04 18.39 17.19
CA VAL A 188 -6.56 17.80 15.95
C VAL A 188 -8.04 18.16 15.77
N GLU A 189 -8.38 18.71 14.61
CA GLU A 189 -9.74 18.99 14.19
C GLU A 189 -10.07 18.24 12.90
N PHE A 190 -11.04 17.32 12.98
CA PHE A 190 -11.52 16.56 11.83
C PHE A 190 -12.54 17.37 11.02
N LYS A 191 -12.39 17.30 9.70
CA LYS A 191 -13.37 17.78 8.73
C LYS A 191 -13.93 16.59 7.96
N SER A 192 -15.12 16.77 7.39
CA SER A 192 -15.78 15.69 6.62
C SER A 192 -15.05 15.38 5.32
N GLU A 193 -14.55 16.43 4.64
CA GLU A 193 -13.89 16.33 3.34
C GLU A 193 -12.57 17.11 3.31
N ALA A 194 -11.65 16.68 2.42
CA ALA A 194 -10.36 17.33 2.26
C ALA A 194 -10.47 18.78 1.75
N THR A 195 -11.50 19.10 0.98
CA THR A 195 -11.82 20.47 0.53
C THR A 195 -12.15 21.39 1.69
N GLU A 196 -12.81 20.88 2.74
CA GLU A 196 -13.10 21.64 3.96
C GLU A 196 -11.81 21.90 4.76
N VAL A 197 -10.84 20.97 4.75
CA VAL A 197 -9.52 21.18 5.36
C VAL A 197 -8.79 22.32 4.67
N VAL A 198 -8.78 22.37 3.33
CA VAL A 198 -8.18 23.48 2.56
C VAL A 198 -8.86 24.81 2.89
N ALA A 199 -10.20 24.81 3.02
CA ALA A 199 -10.94 26.00 3.41
C ALA A 199 -10.61 26.44 4.86
N ALA A 200 -10.42 25.49 5.77
CA ALA A 200 -10.03 25.77 7.16
C ALA A 200 -8.62 26.40 7.23
N LEU A 201 -7.65 25.89 6.49
CA LEU A 201 -6.30 26.48 6.36
C LEU A 201 -6.34 27.93 5.82
N LYS A 202 -7.27 28.22 4.91
CA LYS A 202 -7.48 29.58 4.41
C LYS A 202 -7.99 30.51 5.51
N GLY A 203 -8.83 30.00 6.43
CA GLY A 203 -9.37 30.73 7.56
C GLY A 203 -8.39 30.90 8.72
N ASP A 204 -7.47 29.94 8.89
CA ASP A 204 -6.40 29.97 9.91
C ASP A 204 -5.04 29.73 9.25
N PRO A 205 -4.35 30.79 8.80
CA PRO A 205 -3.08 30.70 8.11
C PRO A 205 -1.90 30.27 9.02
N THR A 206 -2.13 30.07 10.32
CA THR A 206 -1.14 29.60 11.31
C THR A 206 -1.27 28.10 11.61
N ALA A 207 -2.39 27.49 11.21
CA ALA A 207 -2.65 26.07 11.41
C ALA A 207 -1.85 25.21 10.42
N CYS A 208 -1.68 23.94 10.78
CA CYS A 208 -1.18 22.88 9.92
C CYS A 208 -2.34 21.98 9.45
N ALA A 209 -2.08 21.13 8.48
CA ALA A 209 -2.99 20.08 8.10
C ALA A 209 -2.25 18.78 7.76
N VAL A 210 -2.94 17.66 7.95
CA VAL A 210 -2.57 16.39 7.34
C VAL A 210 -3.58 16.11 6.22
N LEU A 211 -3.10 16.16 4.99
CA LEU A 211 -3.91 16.03 3.79
C LEU A 211 -3.40 14.89 2.91
N PRO A 212 -4.30 14.09 2.33
CA PRO A 212 -3.90 13.17 1.27
C PRO A 212 -3.60 13.94 -0.03
N GLN A 213 -2.76 13.39 -0.88
CA GLN A 213 -2.75 13.78 -2.27
C GLN A 213 -4.10 13.40 -2.93
N PRO A 214 -4.60 14.16 -3.90
CA PRO A 214 -4.03 15.39 -4.47
C PRO A 214 -4.33 16.68 -3.66
N PHE A 215 -5.02 16.58 -2.53
CA PHE A 215 -5.49 17.76 -1.78
C PHE A 215 -4.38 18.54 -1.08
N ALA A 216 -3.26 17.89 -0.71
CA ALA A 216 -2.06 18.60 -0.27
C ALA A 216 -1.53 19.53 -1.38
N THR A 217 -1.52 19.05 -2.63
CA THR A 217 -1.18 19.88 -3.80
C THR A 217 -2.21 21.00 -4.02
N VAL A 218 -3.51 20.72 -3.88
CA VAL A 218 -4.56 21.75 -3.95
C VAL A 218 -4.29 22.86 -2.93
N ALA A 219 -4.00 22.51 -1.68
CA ALA A 219 -3.74 23.48 -0.61
C ALA A 219 -2.57 24.40 -0.98
N THR A 220 -1.44 23.83 -1.44
CA THR A 220 -0.24 24.63 -1.79
C THR A 220 -0.38 25.43 -3.08
N GLN A 221 -1.29 25.05 -3.97
CA GLN A 221 -1.57 25.83 -5.19
C GLN A 221 -2.60 26.95 -4.97
N GLN A 222 -3.46 26.83 -3.94
CA GLN A 222 -4.46 27.83 -3.62
C GLN A 222 -4.05 28.79 -2.52
N LEU A 223 -3.07 28.43 -1.70
CA LEU A 223 -2.64 29.16 -0.52
C LEU A 223 -1.13 29.42 -0.62
N ASP A 224 -0.74 30.58 -1.13
CA ASP A 224 0.68 30.97 -1.39
C ASP A 224 1.58 30.91 -0.15
N ASN A 225 0.98 30.98 1.04
CA ASN A 225 1.69 30.91 2.32
C ASN A 225 1.85 29.49 2.87
N MET A 226 1.34 28.46 2.18
CA MET A 226 1.42 27.07 2.62
C MET A 226 2.39 26.26 1.76
N SER A 227 3.04 25.27 2.37
CA SER A 227 3.90 24.30 1.66
C SER A 227 3.77 22.91 2.29
N ILE A 228 4.06 21.88 1.49
CA ILE A 228 4.25 20.52 2.00
C ILE A 228 5.59 20.49 2.73
N GLN A 229 5.58 20.09 4.00
CA GLN A 229 6.76 20.11 4.87
C GLN A 229 7.26 18.69 5.19
N LEU A 230 6.36 17.71 5.37
CA LEU A 230 6.69 16.32 5.69
C LEU A 230 5.81 15.37 4.89
N SER A 231 6.35 14.22 4.57
CA SER A 231 5.61 13.06 4.07
C SER A 231 5.43 12.02 5.19
N LEU A 232 4.20 11.63 5.49
CA LEU A 232 3.95 10.56 6.45
C LEU A 232 4.48 9.20 5.95
N THR A 233 4.59 9.02 4.64
CA THR A 233 5.17 7.82 4.03
C THR A 233 6.66 7.70 4.35
N GLU A 234 7.41 8.80 4.18
CA GLU A 234 8.83 8.83 4.53
C GLU A 234 9.05 8.67 6.03
N LEU A 235 8.22 9.31 6.85
CA LEU A 235 8.27 9.17 8.31
C LEU A 235 7.94 7.74 8.76
N TRP A 236 6.97 7.08 8.10
CA TRP A 236 6.66 5.68 8.37
C TRP A 236 7.88 4.79 8.15
N SER A 237 8.53 4.91 7.00
CA SER A 237 9.76 4.15 6.68
C SER A 237 10.92 4.40 7.65
N GLN A 238 10.95 5.58 8.30
CA GLN A 238 12.01 5.95 9.26
C GLN A 238 11.71 5.52 10.69
N LEU A 239 10.44 5.44 11.07
CA LEU A 239 10.00 5.28 12.46
C LEU A 239 9.35 3.92 12.74
N SER A 240 8.95 3.15 11.72
CA SER A 240 8.47 1.78 11.92
C SER A 240 9.63 0.86 12.32
N ASP A 241 9.34 -0.11 13.18
CA ASP A 241 10.33 -1.05 13.71
C ASP A 241 10.66 -2.19 12.75
N ASP A 242 9.94 -2.27 11.65
CA ASP A 242 10.04 -3.28 10.60
C ASP A 242 10.05 -2.62 9.20
N ASP A 243 10.19 -3.43 8.17
CA ASP A 243 10.13 -2.97 6.77
C ASP A 243 8.69 -2.74 6.28
N SER A 244 7.73 -2.49 7.17
CA SER A 244 6.34 -2.24 6.82
C SER A 244 6.18 -0.95 6.00
N GLN A 245 5.20 -0.95 5.12
CA GLN A 245 4.87 0.20 4.28
C GLN A 245 3.56 0.83 4.76
N LEU A 246 3.47 2.15 4.67
CA LEU A 246 2.19 2.83 4.89
C LEU A 246 1.24 2.52 3.73
N VAL A 247 0.19 1.75 4.00
CA VAL A 247 -0.84 1.39 3.01
C VAL A 247 -2.08 2.25 3.22
N THR A 248 -2.44 3.04 2.23
CA THR A 248 -3.63 3.90 2.30
C THR A 248 -4.88 3.16 1.81
N GLY A 249 -4.82 2.56 0.64
CA GLY A 249 -5.98 1.99 -0.01
C GLY A 249 -5.75 0.60 -0.58
N VAL A 250 -6.80 -0.20 -0.48
CA VAL A 250 -6.87 -1.55 -1.05
C VAL A 250 -8.13 -1.71 -1.88
N THR A 251 -8.09 -2.61 -2.84
CA THR A 251 -9.29 -3.09 -3.52
C THR A 251 -9.75 -4.36 -2.82
N VAL A 252 -10.96 -4.36 -2.30
CA VAL A 252 -11.62 -5.54 -1.76
C VAL A 252 -12.68 -6.04 -2.73
N VAL A 253 -12.93 -7.35 -2.71
CA VAL A 253 -14.01 -7.97 -3.49
C VAL A 253 -14.82 -8.92 -2.60
N ARG A 254 -16.07 -9.15 -2.97
CA ARG A 254 -16.88 -10.20 -2.34
C ARG A 254 -16.35 -11.57 -2.76
N LYS A 255 -16.07 -12.44 -1.79
CA LYS A 255 -15.56 -13.80 -2.07
C LYS A 255 -16.50 -14.59 -2.98
N ALA A 256 -17.83 -14.45 -2.81
CA ALA A 256 -18.80 -15.09 -3.68
C ALA A 256 -18.61 -14.72 -5.17
N PHE A 257 -18.31 -13.44 -5.47
CA PHE A 257 -18.00 -13.02 -6.83
C PHE A 257 -16.67 -13.61 -7.32
N ALA A 258 -15.64 -13.60 -6.46
CA ALA A 258 -14.33 -14.15 -6.81
C ALA A 258 -14.38 -15.66 -7.10
N GLU A 259 -15.19 -16.40 -6.37
CA GLU A 259 -15.41 -17.83 -6.56
C GLU A 259 -16.25 -18.14 -7.81
N GLU A 260 -17.24 -17.31 -8.11
CA GLU A 260 -18.14 -17.49 -9.25
C GLU A 260 -17.53 -17.03 -10.58
N HIS A 261 -16.70 -15.96 -10.55
CA HIS A 261 -16.13 -15.31 -11.73
C HIS A 261 -14.61 -15.08 -11.63
N PRO A 262 -13.80 -16.11 -11.42
CA PRO A 262 -12.36 -15.96 -11.19
C PRO A 262 -11.61 -15.39 -12.41
N ALA A 263 -12.03 -15.74 -13.64
CA ALA A 263 -11.40 -15.22 -14.85
C ALA A 263 -11.68 -13.72 -15.07
N ALA A 264 -12.92 -13.29 -14.82
CA ALA A 264 -13.29 -11.87 -14.88
C ALA A 264 -12.54 -11.04 -13.83
N LEU A 265 -12.32 -11.61 -12.63
CA LEU A 265 -11.55 -10.94 -11.58
C LEU A 265 -10.07 -10.81 -11.93
N THR A 266 -9.47 -11.87 -12.52
CA THR A 266 -8.09 -11.83 -13.01
C THR A 266 -7.95 -10.82 -14.15
N GLN A 267 -8.94 -10.73 -15.05
CA GLN A 267 -8.95 -9.70 -16.10
C GLN A 267 -9.00 -8.28 -15.50
N PHE A 268 -9.84 -8.07 -14.49
CA PHE A 268 -9.89 -6.78 -13.80
C PHE A 268 -8.54 -6.40 -13.15
N GLN A 269 -7.81 -7.36 -12.57
CA GLN A 269 -6.46 -7.09 -12.04
C GLN A 269 -5.50 -6.64 -13.14
N HIS A 270 -5.53 -7.26 -14.32
CA HIS A 270 -4.72 -6.85 -15.47
C HIS A 270 -5.06 -5.43 -15.93
N ASP A 271 -6.35 -5.13 -16.09
CA ASP A 271 -6.82 -3.84 -16.58
C ASP A 271 -6.54 -2.73 -15.57
N ALA A 272 -6.73 -3.03 -14.28
CA ALA A 272 -6.38 -2.10 -13.20
C ALA A 272 -4.88 -1.80 -13.16
N ALA A 273 -4.03 -2.82 -13.32
CA ALA A 273 -2.58 -2.65 -13.37
C ALA A 273 -2.16 -1.81 -14.59
N ALA A 274 -2.74 -2.08 -15.76
CA ALA A 274 -2.50 -1.29 -16.98
C ALA A 274 -2.93 0.17 -16.81
N SER A 275 -4.08 0.43 -16.16
CA SER A 275 -4.54 1.78 -15.85
C SER A 275 -3.57 2.51 -14.92
N VAL A 276 -3.11 1.86 -13.85
CA VAL A 276 -2.14 2.44 -12.91
C VAL A 276 -0.81 2.75 -13.61
N GLU A 277 -0.32 1.85 -14.45
CA GLU A 277 0.90 2.08 -15.25
C GLU A 277 0.73 3.28 -16.19
N TYR A 278 -0.40 3.34 -16.90
CA TYR A 278 -0.70 4.47 -17.79
C TYR A 278 -0.72 5.79 -17.02
N VAL A 279 -1.41 5.88 -15.88
CA VAL A 279 -1.50 7.09 -15.06
C VAL A 279 -0.12 7.53 -14.58
N ASN A 280 0.72 6.61 -14.12
CA ASN A 280 2.05 6.91 -13.62
C ASN A 280 3.03 7.33 -14.74
N THR A 281 2.92 6.75 -15.92
CA THR A 281 3.84 7.00 -17.04
C THR A 281 3.40 8.14 -17.97
N HIS A 282 2.10 8.49 -17.97
CA HIS A 282 1.50 9.54 -18.81
C HIS A 282 0.74 10.58 -17.96
N PRO A 283 1.40 11.22 -16.96
CA PRO A 283 0.70 12.06 -15.99
C PRO A 283 0.01 13.30 -16.60
N ALA A 284 0.43 13.76 -17.77
CA ALA A 284 -0.21 14.88 -18.44
C ALA A 284 -1.54 14.49 -19.09
N GLU A 285 -1.58 13.34 -19.74
CA GLU A 285 -2.77 12.76 -20.37
C GLU A 285 -3.74 12.25 -19.31
N ALA A 286 -3.25 11.51 -18.32
CA ALA A 286 -4.02 11.02 -17.19
C ALA A 286 -4.68 12.14 -16.38
N ALA A 287 -4.03 13.30 -16.27
CA ALA A 287 -4.60 14.45 -15.59
C ALA A 287 -5.91 14.94 -16.22
N ALA A 288 -6.06 14.84 -17.56
CA ALA A 288 -7.29 15.18 -18.24
C ALA A 288 -8.43 14.18 -17.91
N LEU A 289 -8.11 12.88 -17.82
CA LEU A 289 -9.08 11.84 -17.43
C LEU A 289 -9.53 12.03 -15.97
N ILE A 290 -8.60 12.37 -15.08
CA ILE A 290 -8.90 12.65 -13.67
C ILE A 290 -9.80 13.88 -13.52
N GLU A 291 -9.62 14.92 -14.34
CA GLU A 291 -10.54 16.06 -14.38
C GLU A 291 -11.92 15.68 -14.98
N GLN A 292 -11.96 14.84 -16.00
CA GLN A 292 -13.21 14.31 -16.58
C GLN A 292 -14.03 13.54 -15.52
N LEU A 293 -13.37 12.79 -14.63
CA LEU A 293 -13.97 12.10 -13.49
C LEU A 293 -14.35 13.04 -12.33
N ASP A 294 -14.16 14.35 -12.47
CA ASP A 294 -14.44 15.37 -11.44
C ASP A 294 -13.71 15.10 -10.12
N ILE A 295 -12.50 14.47 -10.14
CA ILE A 295 -11.69 14.25 -8.94
C ILE A 295 -10.98 15.55 -8.55
N VAL A 296 -10.11 16.07 -9.41
CA VAL A 296 -9.48 17.40 -9.31
C VAL A 296 -9.17 17.94 -10.69
N LYS A 297 -8.89 19.27 -10.77
CA LYS A 297 -8.48 19.91 -12.01
C LYS A 297 -7.18 19.33 -12.58
N ALA A 298 -7.10 19.21 -13.91
CA ALA A 298 -5.94 18.60 -14.59
C ALA A 298 -4.60 19.20 -14.19
N GLY A 299 -4.54 20.53 -14.01
CA GLY A 299 -3.32 21.19 -13.53
C GLY A 299 -2.84 20.72 -12.17
N ILE A 300 -3.76 20.39 -11.26
CA ILE A 300 -3.48 19.81 -9.94
C ILE A 300 -3.11 18.33 -10.08
N ALA A 301 -3.92 17.55 -10.82
CA ALA A 301 -3.68 16.12 -11.01
C ALA A 301 -2.27 15.84 -11.53
N LYS A 302 -1.83 16.59 -12.56
CA LYS A 302 -0.49 16.47 -13.13
C LYS A 302 0.64 16.65 -12.11
N LEU A 303 0.47 17.56 -11.15
CA LEU A 303 1.46 17.83 -10.09
C LEU A 303 1.38 16.78 -8.96
N ALA A 304 0.18 16.25 -8.71
CA ALA A 304 -0.08 15.33 -7.60
C ALA A 304 0.25 13.87 -7.93
N ILE A 305 0.02 13.40 -9.17
CA ILE A 305 0.23 12.00 -9.59
C ILE A 305 1.57 11.43 -9.09
N PRO A 306 2.73 12.10 -9.27
CA PRO A 306 4.02 11.57 -8.81
C PRO A 306 4.14 11.38 -7.29
N ARG A 307 3.19 11.93 -6.51
CA ARG A 307 3.14 11.84 -5.05
C ARG A 307 1.97 10.99 -4.53
N CYS A 308 1.17 10.44 -5.44
CA CYS A 308 0.00 9.65 -5.05
C CYS A 308 0.35 8.19 -4.77
N ASN A 309 1.59 7.74 -5.02
CA ASN A 309 2.05 6.38 -4.79
C ASN A 309 1.03 5.31 -5.27
N LEU A 310 0.52 5.53 -6.51
CA LEU A 310 -0.45 4.64 -7.14
C LEU A 310 0.23 3.34 -7.53
N VAL A 311 -0.33 2.22 -7.11
CA VAL A 311 0.24 0.88 -7.37
C VAL A 311 -0.88 -0.11 -7.72
N SER A 312 -0.48 -1.25 -8.29
CA SER A 312 -1.33 -2.45 -8.38
C SER A 312 -0.52 -3.62 -7.85
N MET A 313 -0.39 -3.68 -6.52
CA MET A 313 0.40 -4.69 -5.83
C MET A 313 -0.49 -5.87 -5.47
N THR A 314 -0.13 -7.07 -5.93
CA THR A 314 -0.91 -8.31 -5.77
C THR A 314 -0.09 -9.43 -5.14
N GLY A 315 -0.70 -10.56 -4.88
CA GLY A 315 -0.01 -11.80 -4.46
C GLY A 315 0.74 -11.64 -3.14
N THR A 316 1.86 -12.34 -3.01
CA THR A 316 2.68 -12.38 -1.78
C THR A 316 3.25 -11.01 -1.39
N GLU A 317 3.56 -10.15 -2.36
CA GLU A 317 4.05 -8.79 -2.09
C GLU A 317 2.97 -7.96 -1.39
N MET A 318 1.73 -7.98 -1.91
CA MET A 318 0.57 -7.36 -1.28
C MET A 318 0.35 -7.88 0.14
N GLN A 319 0.34 -9.20 0.30
CA GLN A 319 0.14 -9.83 1.60
C GLN A 319 1.20 -9.39 2.61
N THR A 320 2.48 -9.37 2.21
CA THR A 320 3.59 -8.97 3.08
C THR A 320 3.46 -7.50 3.50
N ALA A 321 3.25 -6.60 2.54
CA ALA A 321 3.13 -5.16 2.81
C ALA A 321 1.91 -4.85 3.68
N LEU A 322 0.75 -5.43 3.35
CA LEU A 322 -0.48 -5.18 4.10
C LEU A 322 -0.44 -5.80 5.49
N ASN A 323 0.13 -7.00 5.66
CA ASN A 323 0.34 -7.62 6.96
C ASN A 323 1.25 -6.75 7.85
N GLY A 324 2.37 -6.27 7.34
CA GLY A 324 3.28 -5.39 8.09
C GLY A 324 2.54 -4.14 8.59
N TYR A 325 1.79 -3.48 7.70
CA TYR A 325 0.98 -2.31 8.06
C TYR A 325 -0.09 -2.62 9.12
N LEU A 326 -0.87 -3.69 8.94
CA LEU A 326 -1.93 -4.04 9.88
C LEU A 326 -1.39 -4.50 11.23
N ASN A 327 -0.24 -5.22 11.26
CA ASN A 327 0.44 -5.58 12.49
C ASN A 327 0.91 -4.34 13.27
N ALA A 328 1.53 -3.37 12.59
CA ALA A 328 1.97 -2.12 13.23
C ALA A 328 0.78 -1.36 13.85
N LEU A 329 -0.38 -1.33 13.17
CA LEU A 329 -1.59 -0.73 13.72
C LEU A 329 -2.18 -1.54 14.87
N TYR A 330 -2.18 -2.87 14.78
CA TYR A 330 -2.69 -3.76 15.82
C TYR A 330 -1.87 -3.68 17.10
N ASP A 331 -0.55 -3.69 17.00
CA ASP A 331 0.35 -3.55 18.15
C ASP A 331 0.19 -2.18 18.82
N PHE A 332 -0.06 -1.14 18.02
CA PHE A 332 -0.35 0.19 18.53
C PHE A 332 -1.73 0.26 19.21
N SER A 333 -2.77 -0.19 18.54
CA SER A 333 -4.14 -0.25 19.06
C SER A 333 -4.98 -1.26 18.25
N PRO A 334 -5.33 -2.43 18.82
CA PRO A 334 -6.10 -3.46 18.12
C PRO A 334 -7.41 -2.95 17.49
N GLU A 335 -8.03 -1.93 18.09
CA GLU A 335 -9.28 -1.35 17.62
C GLU A 335 -9.17 -0.74 16.22
N LEU A 336 -7.96 -0.30 15.82
CA LEU A 336 -7.71 0.29 14.50
C LEU A 336 -7.90 -0.70 13.35
N VAL A 337 -7.80 -1.99 13.63
CA VAL A 337 -7.98 -3.08 12.66
C VAL A 337 -9.21 -3.95 12.97
N GLY A 338 -10.09 -3.47 13.87
CA GLY A 338 -11.32 -4.19 14.25
C GLY A 338 -11.17 -5.15 15.42
N GLY A 339 -10.09 -5.06 16.20
CA GLY A 339 -9.84 -5.80 17.43
C GLY A 339 -9.09 -7.12 17.26
N GLU A 340 -8.89 -7.61 16.04
CA GLU A 340 -8.09 -8.77 15.70
C GLU A 340 -7.52 -8.65 14.28
N LEU A 341 -6.37 -9.26 14.05
CA LEU A 341 -5.76 -9.32 12.71
C LEU A 341 -6.55 -10.29 11.83
N PRO A 342 -6.71 -9.99 10.52
CA PRO A 342 -7.30 -10.91 9.58
C PRO A 342 -6.45 -12.18 9.41
N ASP A 343 -7.09 -13.30 9.12
CA ASP A 343 -6.42 -14.55 8.76
C ASP A 343 -6.00 -14.59 7.27
N ALA A 344 -5.44 -15.74 6.84
CA ALA A 344 -4.93 -15.92 5.49
C ALA A 344 -6.01 -15.74 4.40
N ASP A 345 -7.26 -16.05 4.71
CA ASP A 345 -8.40 -15.96 3.79
C ASP A 345 -8.79 -14.49 3.47
N PHE A 346 -8.19 -13.53 4.16
CA PHE A 346 -8.36 -12.11 3.86
C PHE A 346 -7.68 -11.71 2.55
N TYR A 347 -6.71 -12.46 2.08
CA TYR A 347 -5.91 -12.14 0.91
C TYR A 347 -6.25 -13.07 -0.27
N LEU A 348 -6.51 -12.50 -1.45
CA LEU A 348 -6.52 -13.26 -2.70
C LEU A 348 -5.10 -13.27 -3.27
N VAL A 349 -4.40 -14.39 -3.06
CA VAL A 349 -2.97 -14.56 -3.43
C VAL A 349 -2.86 -15.56 -4.56
#